data_24cba586e66dd31b38254a00f9249626
#
_entry.id   24cba586e66dd31b38254a00f9249626
#
_cell.length_a   1.000
_cell.length_b   1.000
_cell.length_c   1.000
_cell.angle_alpha   90.00
_cell.angle_beta   90.00
_cell.angle_gamma   90.00
#
_symmetry.space_group_name_H-M   'P 1'
#
loop_
_entity.id
_entity.type
_entity.pdbx_description
1 polymer ?
#
loop_
_entity_poly.entity_id
_entity_poly.type
_entity_poly.pdbx_seq_one_letter_code
_entity_poly.pdbx_strand_id
1 'polypeptide(L)'
;MIMNCEQYTGKCVCGREHSLETRKVVVAEKALENFEEYMQELGLTGRRTVVYDEITWKLTEGKHVKADQNIVLDPKGLRAEDILIENMMKDLDHPEVIVAVGAGTIMDFGRYPAYKLGIPFVAIPTLASSDGFTANICSAIMNGQKKSTPMCAPVLVVADLDIISGAPARLIASGINDILAKYTSLADWRISHLVDGEYYCPMVADLAEHALKLMRGAADKYAATGVADHEAMTMAQMESGLTMQLMDNSRAASGAEHLMAHLVEMHPPRFENAEGIHGECVGVGTFQCIREYHKLASMKPKAKPFTPLTEAWVLEKFGERLAPGIMKENENDVLGTFPSQNIVDHWDEIKAMLDALPSVEEMDKLYADCGCKYLPEHIGIDPALADEMLDISAAIRNRLTLVRMKRVLDFE
;
A
#
# COMPACT_ATOMS: atom_id res chain seq x y z
N MET A 1 11.81 12.72 14.64
CA MET A 1 11.81 11.40 15.35
C MET A 1 12.75 10.44 14.62
N ILE A 2 13.48 9.57 15.34
CA ILE A 2 14.29 8.49 14.74
C ILE A 2 13.69 7.18 15.21
N MET A 3 13.34 6.31 14.26
CA MET A 3 12.74 5.01 14.57
C MET A 3 13.86 4.00 14.81
N ASN A 4 13.77 3.26 15.91
CA ASN A 4 14.63 2.12 16.18
C ASN A 4 14.07 0.87 15.49
N CYS A 5 14.57 0.54 14.30
CA CYS A 5 14.12 -0.63 13.53
C CYS A 5 14.54 -1.96 14.16
N GLU A 6 15.60 -1.99 14.96
CA GLU A 6 16.14 -3.22 15.59
C GLU A 6 15.15 -3.87 16.56
N GLN A 7 14.26 -3.09 17.20
CA GLN A 7 13.26 -3.60 18.13
C GLN A 7 12.26 -4.59 17.50
N TYR A 8 12.12 -4.59 16.18
CA TYR A 8 11.20 -5.45 15.42
C TYR A 8 11.90 -6.69 14.84
N THR A 9 13.21 -6.85 15.07
CA THR A 9 14.00 -7.94 14.51
C THR A 9 14.26 -9.05 15.53
N GLY A 10 14.57 -10.26 15.03
CA GLY A 10 14.88 -11.43 15.85
C GLY A 10 13.69 -12.34 16.11
N LYS A 11 13.81 -13.19 17.13
CA LYS A 11 12.78 -14.18 17.49
C LYS A 11 11.51 -13.53 17.99
N CYS A 12 10.38 -13.88 17.40
CA CYS A 12 9.08 -13.34 17.72
C CYS A 12 8.17 -14.38 18.40
N VAL A 13 7.21 -13.89 19.18
CA VAL A 13 6.17 -14.73 19.81
C VAL A 13 5.31 -15.49 18.80
N CYS A 14 5.27 -15.06 17.55
CA CYS A 14 4.58 -15.74 16.44
C CYS A 14 5.28 -17.03 15.99
N GLY A 15 6.45 -17.35 16.54
CA GLY A 15 7.23 -18.53 16.19
C GLY A 15 8.19 -18.36 15.01
N ARG A 16 8.22 -17.18 14.36
CA ARG A 16 9.17 -16.83 13.29
C ARG A 16 10.26 -15.90 13.81
N GLU A 17 11.33 -15.80 13.03
CA GLU A 17 12.36 -14.78 13.19
C GLU A 17 12.10 -13.68 12.13
N HIS A 18 12.02 -12.43 12.58
CA HIS A 18 11.83 -11.29 11.69
C HIS A 18 13.13 -10.55 11.44
N SER A 19 13.25 -10.00 10.25
CA SER A 19 14.38 -9.14 9.85
C SER A 19 13.87 -7.93 9.07
N LEU A 20 14.64 -6.85 9.13
CA LEU A 20 14.42 -5.64 8.34
C LEU A 20 15.70 -5.30 7.58
N GLU A 21 15.57 -4.99 6.28
CA GLU A 21 16.66 -4.38 5.51
C GLU A 21 16.84 -2.92 5.91
N THR A 22 15.75 -2.23 6.27
CA THR A 22 15.78 -0.84 6.73
C THR A 22 16.41 -0.76 8.11
N ARG A 23 17.54 -0.09 8.17
CA ARG A 23 18.34 0.05 9.40
C ARG A 23 18.04 1.35 10.13
N LYS A 24 17.64 2.41 9.40
CA LYS A 24 17.37 3.72 9.97
C LYS A 24 16.25 4.44 9.23
N VAL A 25 15.30 4.98 9.98
CA VAL A 25 14.25 5.89 9.50
C VAL A 25 14.32 7.18 10.30
N VAL A 26 14.51 8.30 9.62
CA VAL A 26 14.55 9.64 10.20
C VAL A 26 13.36 10.44 9.69
N VAL A 27 12.54 10.95 10.60
CA VAL A 27 11.42 11.87 10.31
C VAL A 27 11.62 13.10 11.19
N ALA A 28 12.09 14.20 10.63
CA ALA A 28 12.37 15.43 11.39
C ALA A 28 12.42 16.66 10.48
N GLU A 29 12.24 17.83 11.08
CA GLU A 29 12.62 19.09 10.41
C GLU A 29 14.11 19.08 10.11
N LYS A 30 14.50 19.61 8.95
CA LYS A 30 15.90 19.72 8.51
C LYS A 30 16.68 18.40 8.52
N ALA A 31 15.97 17.28 8.32
CA ALA A 31 16.58 15.94 8.37
C ALA A 31 17.71 15.79 7.34
N LEU A 32 17.64 16.46 6.20
CA LEU A 32 18.66 16.42 5.15
C LEU A 32 19.96 17.14 5.53
N GLU A 33 19.96 18.03 6.51
CA GLU A 33 21.20 18.67 6.96
C GLU A 33 22.22 17.66 7.52
N ASN A 34 21.73 16.54 8.10
CA ASN A 34 22.55 15.46 8.65
C ASN A 34 22.63 14.22 7.73
N PHE A 35 22.20 14.34 6.48
CA PHE A 35 22.15 13.20 5.56
C PHE A 35 23.50 12.48 5.39
N GLU A 36 24.58 13.22 5.22
CA GLU A 36 25.91 12.64 5.07
C GLU A 36 26.40 11.90 6.34
N GLU A 37 26.00 12.37 7.53
CA GLU A 37 26.27 11.68 8.78
C GLU A 37 25.57 10.33 8.83
N TYR A 38 24.29 10.28 8.47
CA TYR A 38 23.54 9.02 8.41
C TYR A 38 24.11 8.04 7.39
N MET A 39 24.54 8.53 6.24
CA MET A 39 25.19 7.71 5.21
C MET A 39 26.51 7.11 5.73
N GLN A 40 27.33 7.90 6.41
CA GLN A 40 28.60 7.43 7.01
C GLN A 40 28.37 6.42 8.13
N GLU A 41 27.42 6.68 9.02
CA GLU A 41 27.05 5.79 10.12
C GLU A 41 26.64 4.40 9.61
N LEU A 42 25.97 4.34 8.48
CA LEU A 42 25.54 3.09 7.86
C LEU A 42 26.57 2.47 6.89
N GLY A 43 27.74 3.12 6.70
CA GLY A 43 28.78 2.67 5.80
C GLY A 43 28.45 2.83 4.30
N LEU A 44 27.52 3.72 3.96
CA LEU A 44 27.06 3.97 2.59
C LEU A 44 27.94 5.05 1.94
N THR A 45 29.22 4.76 1.73
CA THR A 45 30.23 5.72 1.29
C THR A 45 30.67 5.56 -0.17
N GLY A 46 30.10 4.59 -0.89
CA GLY A 46 30.40 4.30 -2.29
C GLY A 46 29.86 5.34 -3.26
N ARG A 47 30.17 5.14 -4.57
CA ARG A 47 29.71 5.98 -5.67
C ARG A 47 28.19 6.06 -5.70
N ARG A 48 27.66 7.29 -5.68
CA ARG A 48 26.25 7.55 -5.45
C ARG A 48 25.58 8.12 -6.71
N THR A 49 24.52 7.45 -7.18
CA THR A 49 23.56 8.02 -8.13
C THR A 49 22.30 8.44 -7.40
N VAL A 50 21.85 9.69 -7.62
CA VAL A 50 20.62 10.23 -7.06
C VAL A 50 19.60 10.43 -8.16
N VAL A 51 18.39 9.88 -7.97
CA VAL A 51 17.28 9.92 -8.94
C VAL A 51 16.22 10.89 -8.45
N TYR A 52 15.83 11.80 -9.32
CA TYR A 52 14.77 12.81 -9.15
C TYR A 52 13.84 12.78 -10.37
N ASP A 53 12.73 13.47 -10.28
CA ASP A 53 12.09 14.10 -11.44
C ASP A 53 12.31 15.63 -11.40
N GLU A 54 11.93 16.34 -12.46
CA GLU A 54 12.11 17.80 -12.54
C GLU A 54 11.34 18.56 -11.45
N ILE A 55 10.21 18.00 -10.96
CA ILE A 55 9.40 18.58 -9.89
C ILE A 55 10.15 18.48 -8.57
N THR A 56 10.63 17.29 -8.24
CA THR A 56 11.32 17.03 -6.97
C THR A 56 12.73 17.63 -6.97
N TRP A 57 13.40 17.70 -8.13
CA TRP A 57 14.64 18.46 -8.29
C TRP A 57 14.46 19.92 -7.91
N LYS A 58 13.44 20.57 -8.46
CA LYS A 58 13.13 21.98 -8.16
C LYS A 58 12.65 22.16 -6.71
N LEU A 59 11.83 21.23 -6.21
CA LEU A 59 11.31 21.27 -4.83
C LEU A 59 12.44 21.24 -3.78
N THR A 60 13.52 20.50 -4.09
CA THR A 60 14.66 20.32 -3.18
C THR A 60 15.83 21.27 -3.52
N GLU A 61 15.60 22.34 -4.27
CA GLU A 61 16.63 23.34 -4.58
C GLU A 61 17.25 23.91 -3.30
N GLY A 62 18.59 23.91 -3.22
CA GLY A 62 19.34 24.28 -2.03
C GLY A 62 19.43 23.19 -0.94
N LYS A 63 18.75 22.07 -1.10
CA LYS A 63 18.79 20.88 -0.22
C LYS A 63 19.22 19.60 -0.96
N HIS A 64 19.76 19.71 -2.18
CA HIS A 64 20.21 18.54 -2.92
C HIS A 64 21.30 17.80 -2.15
N VAL A 65 21.15 16.49 -2.04
CA VAL A 65 22.16 15.64 -1.41
C VAL A 65 23.35 15.44 -2.34
N LYS A 66 24.54 15.21 -1.77
CA LYS A 66 25.76 14.99 -2.53
C LYS A 66 25.62 13.75 -3.42
N ALA A 67 26.01 13.87 -4.68
CA ALA A 67 25.93 12.82 -5.67
C ALA A 67 27.18 12.81 -6.57
N ASP A 68 27.58 11.64 -7.06
CA ASP A 68 28.55 11.50 -8.16
C ASP A 68 27.81 11.61 -9.50
N GLN A 69 26.52 11.21 -9.52
CA GLN A 69 25.63 11.36 -10.67
C GLN A 69 24.24 11.76 -10.20
N ASN A 70 23.63 12.74 -10.89
CA ASN A 70 22.20 13.04 -10.76
C ASN A 70 21.48 12.63 -12.03
N ILE A 71 20.37 11.91 -11.88
CA ILE A 71 19.41 11.61 -12.96
C ILE A 71 18.13 12.35 -12.64
N VAL A 72 17.71 13.25 -13.55
CA VAL A 72 16.49 14.03 -13.43
C VAL A 72 15.54 13.63 -14.54
N LEU A 73 14.43 13.00 -14.19
CA LEU A 73 13.45 12.44 -15.12
C LEU A 73 12.40 13.49 -15.51
N ASP A 74 11.94 13.46 -16.77
CA ASP A 74 10.77 14.23 -17.19
C ASP A 74 9.51 13.67 -16.51
N PRO A 75 8.77 14.46 -15.70
CA PRO A 75 7.57 13.99 -15.02
C PRO A 75 6.39 13.72 -15.95
N LYS A 76 6.46 14.19 -17.20
CA LYS A 76 5.36 14.04 -18.15
C LYS A 76 5.18 12.59 -18.58
N GLY A 77 4.06 12.01 -18.15
CA GLY A 77 3.75 10.59 -18.43
C GLY A 77 4.64 9.59 -17.68
N LEU A 78 5.44 10.07 -16.71
CA LEU A 78 6.29 9.21 -15.88
C LEU A 78 5.42 8.29 -15.02
N ARG A 79 5.66 7.00 -15.14
CA ARG A 79 5.03 5.94 -14.34
C ARG A 79 6.04 4.84 -14.05
N ALA A 80 5.86 4.16 -12.94
CA ALA A 80 6.68 3.00 -12.63
C ALA A 80 6.35 1.86 -13.60
N GLU A 81 7.20 1.69 -14.61
CA GLU A 81 7.09 0.69 -15.67
C GLU A 81 8.48 0.12 -15.98
N ASP A 82 8.59 -1.21 -16.07
CA ASP A 82 9.86 -1.90 -16.27
C ASP A 82 10.66 -1.36 -17.45
N ILE A 83 10.00 -1.15 -18.59
CA ILE A 83 10.65 -0.61 -19.80
C ILE A 83 11.24 0.78 -19.56
N LEU A 84 10.51 1.67 -18.85
CA LEU A 84 10.99 3.03 -18.56
C LEU A 84 12.15 3.01 -17.57
N ILE A 85 12.05 2.17 -16.53
CA ILE A 85 13.10 2.01 -15.53
C ILE A 85 14.36 1.39 -16.16
N GLU A 86 14.23 0.35 -16.97
CA GLU A 86 15.36 -0.29 -17.66
C GLU A 86 16.01 0.63 -18.70
N ASN A 87 15.26 1.56 -19.29
CA ASN A 87 15.84 2.59 -20.14
C ASN A 87 16.70 3.56 -19.32
N MET A 88 16.19 4.04 -18.17
CA MET A 88 16.97 4.89 -17.26
C MET A 88 18.23 4.18 -16.74
N MET A 89 18.15 2.87 -16.50
CA MET A 89 19.31 2.08 -16.04
C MET A 89 20.51 2.09 -17.01
N LYS A 90 20.29 2.35 -18.30
CA LYS A 90 21.36 2.45 -19.30
C LYS A 90 22.25 3.69 -19.08
N ASP A 91 21.72 4.69 -18.39
CA ASP A 91 22.42 5.93 -18.09
C ASP A 91 23.17 5.88 -16.75
N LEU A 92 23.05 4.78 -15.98
CA LEU A 92 23.73 4.62 -14.70
C LEU A 92 25.25 4.49 -14.88
N ASP A 93 26.01 5.33 -14.18
CA ASP A 93 27.45 5.32 -14.18
C ASP A 93 28.03 4.56 -12.98
N HIS A 94 27.89 3.22 -13.01
CA HIS A 94 28.44 2.28 -12.02
C HIS A 94 28.17 2.69 -10.55
N PRO A 95 26.91 2.88 -10.14
CA PRO A 95 26.59 3.23 -8.76
C PRO A 95 26.92 2.09 -7.80
N GLU A 96 27.35 2.45 -6.60
CA GLU A 96 27.46 1.55 -5.45
C GLU A 96 26.32 1.81 -4.43
N VAL A 97 25.62 2.94 -4.56
CA VAL A 97 24.41 3.30 -3.80
C VAL A 97 23.47 4.06 -4.72
N ILE A 98 22.18 3.73 -4.69
CA ILE A 98 21.13 4.52 -5.34
C ILE A 98 20.29 5.23 -4.27
N VAL A 99 20.11 6.53 -4.46
CA VAL A 99 19.22 7.37 -3.65
C VAL A 99 18.06 7.84 -4.52
N ALA A 100 16.82 7.67 -4.07
CA ALA A 100 15.66 8.25 -4.74
C ALA A 100 15.08 9.40 -3.92
N VAL A 101 14.83 10.54 -4.57
CA VAL A 101 14.24 11.73 -3.93
C VAL A 101 12.91 12.05 -4.61
N GLY A 102 11.80 11.70 -3.97
CA GLY A 102 10.51 11.90 -4.61
C GLY A 102 9.34 11.16 -3.98
N ALA A 103 8.32 10.94 -4.79
CA ALA A 103 7.12 10.15 -4.48
C ALA A 103 7.30 8.68 -4.88
N GLY A 104 6.25 7.87 -4.72
CA GLY A 104 6.27 6.43 -4.98
C GLY A 104 6.86 6.03 -6.32
N THR A 105 6.52 6.74 -7.41
CA THR A 105 7.10 6.46 -8.75
C THR A 105 8.61 6.60 -8.74
N ILE A 106 9.14 7.68 -8.17
CA ILE A 106 10.62 7.90 -8.10
C ILE A 106 11.26 6.87 -7.17
N MET A 107 10.58 6.46 -6.09
CA MET A 107 11.06 5.35 -5.24
C MET A 107 11.24 4.07 -6.04
N ASP A 108 10.30 3.73 -6.94
CA ASP A 108 10.41 2.54 -7.78
C ASP A 108 11.52 2.67 -8.84
N PHE A 109 11.78 3.88 -9.37
CA PHE A 109 12.94 4.16 -10.23
C PHE A 109 14.28 4.06 -9.50
N GLY A 110 14.31 4.17 -8.18
CA GLY A 110 15.51 3.90 -7.37
C GLY A 110 15.62 2.45 -6.91
N ARG A 111 14.52 1.88 -6.41
CA ARG A 111 14.45 0.53 -5.84
C ARG A 111 14.71 -0.57 -6.86
N TYR A 112 14.08 -0.51 -8.03
CA TYR A 112 14.23 -1.53 -9.07
C TYR A 112 15.68 -1.67 -9.54
N PRO A 113 16.40 -0.59 -9.93
CA PRO A 113 17.80 -0.69 -10.29
C PRO A 113 18.70 -1.17 -9.14
N ALA A 114 18.48 -0.66 -7.91
CA ALA A 114 19.25 -1.09 -6.74
C ALA A 114 19.12 -2.60 -6.51
N TYR A 115 17.89 -3.12 -6.57
CA TYR A 115 17.63 -4.56 -6.48
C TYR A 115 18.31 -5.37 -7.60
N LYS A 116 18.21 -4.91 -8.86
CA LYS A 116 18.85 -5.58 -10.02
C LYS A 116 20.37 -5.61 -9.94
N LEU A 117 20.98 -4.54 -9.40
CA LEU A 117 22.43 -4.41 -9.24
C LEU A 117 22.94 -5.04 -7.93
N GLY A 118 22.05 -5.40 -6.98
CA GLY A 118 22.43 -5.93 -5.67
C GLY A 118 23.15 -4.91 -4.80
N ILE A 119 22.80 -3.63 -4.91
CA ILE A 119 23.41 -2.51 -4.17
C ILE A 119 22.39 -1.84 -3.22
N PRO A 120 22.86 -1.11 -2.18
CA PRO A 120 21.98 -0.41 -1.26
C PRO A 120 21.08 0.62 -1.93
N PHE A 121 19.83 0.69 -1.46
CA PHE A 121 18.84 1.69 -1.82
C PHE A 121 18.59 2.62 -0.63
N VAL A 122 18.48 3.93 -0.88
CA VAL A 122 18.17 4.98 0.09
C VAL A 122 16.97 5.78 -0.40
N ALA A 123 15.99 6.01 0.47
CA ALA A 123 14.79 6.76 0.13
C ALA A 123 14.75 8.12 0.82
N ILE A 124 14.46 9.17 0.06
CA ILE A 124 14.17 10.52 0.56
C ILE A 124 12.76 10.89 0.08
N PRO A 125 11.71 10.55 0.86
CA PRO A 125 10.33 10.92 0.53
C PRO A 125 10.15 12.45 0.53
N THR A 126 9.47 12.97 -0.49
CA THR A 126 9.11 14.39 -0.56
C THR A 126 7.67 14.65 -0.13
N LEU A 127 6.93 13.60 0.19
CA LEU A 127 5.54 13.65 0.66
C LEU A 127 5.16 12.31 1.33
N ALA A 128 4.05 12.30 2.08
CA ALA A 128 3.53 11.13 2.79
C ALA A 128 2.20 10.66 2.18
N SER A 129 2.21 10.21 0.93
CA SER A 129 0.98 9.84 0.19
C SER A 129 0.68 8.35 0.12
N SER A 130 1.61 7.49 0.54
CA SER A 130 1.44 6.04 0.57
C SER A 130 2.49 5.38 1.47
N ASP A 131 2.28 4.13 1.85
CA ASP A 131 3.16 3.36 2.74
C ASP A 131 4.31 2.62 2.03
N GLY A 132 4.49 2.85 0.74
CA GLY A 132 5.52 2.18 -0.06
C GLY A 132 6.97 2.61 0.20
N PHE A 133 7.20 3.67 0.98
CA PHE A 133 8.55 4.25 1.16
C PHE A 133 9.52 3.32 1.88
N THR A 134 9.07 2.63 2.92
CA THR A 134 9.85 1.64 3.68
C THR A 134 9.59 0.19 3.26
N ALA A 135 8.67 -0.05 2.32
CA ALA A 135 8.35 -1.41 1.87
C ALA A 135 9.50 -2.04 1.06
N ASN A 136 9.55 -3.37 1.04
CA ASN A 136 10.40 -4.16 0.14
C ASN A 136 9.66 -4.57 -1.16
N ILE A 137 8.66 -3.80 -1.57
CA ILE A 137 7.78 -4.09 -2.70
C ILE A 137 7.86 -2.93 -3.70
N CYS A 138 8.07 -3.26 -4.97
CA CYS A 138 7.92 -2.35 -6.10
C CYS A 138 6.53 -2.53 -6.70
N SER A 139 5.74 -1.46 -6.78
CA SER A 139 4.40 -1.48 -7.37
C SER A 139 4.44 -0.87 -8.78
N ALA A 140 4.93 -1.65 -9.75
CA ALA A 140 5.19 -1.19 -11.11
C ALA A 140 4.39 -1.98 -12.15
N ILE A 141 4.31 -1.42 -13.36
CA ILE A 141 3.85 -2.15 -14.54
C ILE A 141 5.01 -3.03 -15.00
N MET A 142 4.80 -4.35 -14.90
CA MET A 142 5.77 -5.37 -15.26
C MET A 142 5.20 -6.21 -16.40
N ASN A 143 5.87 -6.20 -17.57
CA ASN A 143 5.36 -6.87 -18.78
C ASN A 143 3.91 -6.45 -19.12
N GLY A 144 3.61 -5.15 -19.01
CA GLY A 144 2.29 -4.60 -19.31
C GLY A 144 1.19 -4.84 -18.27
N GLN A 145 1.51 -5.43 -17.11
CA GLN A 145 0.57 -5.68 -16.02
C GLN A 145 1.03 -5.01 -14.73
N LYS A 146 0.11 -4.34 -14.03
CA LYS A 146 0.38 -3.78 -12.69
C LYS A 146 0.64 -4.92 -11.71
N LYS A 147 1.82 -4.95 -11.10
CA LYS A 147 2.23 -5.98 -10.12
C LYS A 147 2.94 -5.35 -8.94
N SER A 148 2.64 -5.86 -7.75
CA SER A 148 3.46 -5.63 -6.55
C SER A 148 4.51 -6.74 -6.49
N THR A 149 5.74 -6.41 -6.82
CA THR A 149 6.84 -7.39 -6.92
C THR A 149 7.81 -7.21 -5.77
N PRO A 150 8.12 -8.28 -5.00
CA PRO A 150 9.16 -8.20 -3.97
C PRO A 150 10.51 -7.79 -4.57
N MET A 151 11.16 -6.84 -3.91
CA MET A 151 12.47 -6.29 -4.27
C MET A 151 13.25 -5.98 -2.98
N CYS A 152 14.21 -5.04 -3.03
CA CYS A 152 14.90 -4.56 -1.83
C CYS A 152 14.10 -3.46 -1.11
N ALA A 153 14.25 -3.38 0.20
CA ALA A 153 13.83 -2.22 0.97
C ALA A 153 14.94 -1.16 1.02
N PRO A 154 14.61 0.11 1.35
CA PRO A 154 15.64 1.09 1.60
C PRO A 154 16.39 0.77 2.90
N VAL A 155 17.72 0.84 2.86
CA VAL A 155 18.56 0.69 4.07
C VAL A 155 18.41 1.92 4.99
N LEU A 156 18.19 3.09 4.38
CA LEU A 156 17.99 4.37 5.06
C LEU A 156 16.79 5.09 4.44
N VAL A 157 15.96 5.67 5.29
CA VAL A 157 14.90 6.60 4.89
C VAL A 157 15.10 7.92 5.62
N VAL A 158 15.15 9.03 4.87
CA VAL A 158 15.26 10.39 5.45
C VAL A 158 14.09 11.24 4.96
N ALA A 159 13.11 11.43 5.81
CA ALA A 159 11.93 12.24 5.59
C ALA A 159 12.10 13.62 6.22
N ASP A 160 12.44 14.62 5.39
CA ASP A 160 12.60 16.02 5.82
C ASP A 160 11.23 16.70 5.87
N LEU A 161 10.78 17.03 7.08
CA LEU A 161 9.45 17.63 7.29
C LEU A 161 9.32 19.02 6.68
N ASP A 162 10.40 19.78 6.49
CA ASP A 162 10.35 21.08 5.79
C ASP A 162 9.96 20.89 4.30
N ILE A 163 10.31 19.75 3.71
CA ILE A 163 9.93 19.40 2.33
C ILE A 163 8.51 18.84 2.32
N ILE A 164 8.23 17.87 3.19
CA ILE A 164 6.93 17.17 3.24
C ILE A 164 5.78 18.11 3.59
N SER A 165 6.02 19.14 4.41
CA SER A 165 5.00 20.12 4.77
C SER A 165 4.48 20.95 3.59
N GLY A 166 5.23 21.00 2.49
CA GLY A 166 4.81 21.63 1.25
C GLY A 166 3.89 20.77 0.36
N ALA A 167 3.52 19.55 0.80
CA ALA A 167 2.70 18.64 0.00
C ALA A 167 1.30 19.22 -0.29
N PRO A 168 0.80 19.12 -1.54
CA PRO A 168 -0.57 19.52 -1.87
C PRO A 168 -1.61 18.77 -1.06
N ALA A 169 -2.72 19.45 -0.68
CA ALA A 169 -3.81 18.87 0.11
C ALA A 169 -4.33 17.52 -0.47
N ARG A 170 -4.42 17.39 -1.80
CA ARG A 170 -4.80 16.15 -2.48
C ARG A 170 -3.88 14.97 -2.12
N LEU A 171 -2.57 15.22 -1.97
CA LEU A 171 -1.60 14.16 -1.64
C LEU A 171 -1.60 13.85 -0.14
N ILE A 172 -1.91 14.84 0.71
CA ILE A 172 -2.17 14.61 2.14
C ILE A 172 -3.40 13.70 2.30
N ALA A 173 -4.51 14.03 1.63
CA ALA A 173 -5.73 13.23 1.64
C ALA A 173 -5.50 11.80 1.10
N SER A 174 -4.66 11.63 0.06
CA SER A 174 -4.23 10.33 -0.45
C SER A 174 -3.52 9.50 0.64
N GLY A 175 -2.61 10.10 1.39
CA GLY A 175 -1.90 9.43 2.48
C GLY A 175 -2.82 9.04 3.64
N ILE A 176 -3.81 9.88 3.97
CA ILE A 176 -4.85 9.57 4.96
C ILE A 176 -5.62 8.31 4.52
N ASN A 177 -6.10 8.28 3.29
CA ASN A 177 -6.84 7.16 2.74
C ASN A 177 -6.05 5.84 2.81
N ASP A 178 -4.77 5.89 2.43
CA ASP A 178 -3.93 4.71 2.34
C ASP A 178 -3.69 4.03 3.71
N ILE A 179 -3.53 4.83 4.77
CA ILE A 179 -3.35 4.25 6.11
C ILE A 179 -4.68 3.90 6.78
N LEU A 180 -5.76 4.68 6.59
CA LEU A 180 -7.07 4.31 7.15
C LEU A 180 -7.62 3.01 6.56
N ALA A 181 -7.12 2.56 5.42
CA ALA A 181 -7.37 1.23 4.85
C ALA A 181 -7.02 0.08 5.80
N LYS A 182 -6.14 0.30 6.79
CA LYS A 182 -5.76 -0.71 7.78
C LYS A 182 -6.93 -1.13 8.68
N TYR A 183 -8.01 -0.35 8.76
CA TYR A 183 -9.25 -0.81 9.38
C TYR A 183 -9.75 -2.12 8.74
N THR A 184 -9.82 -2.16 7.42
CA THR A 184 -10.36 -3.31 6.68
C THR A 184 -9.31 -4.39 6.42
N SER A 185 -8.06 -4.04 6.11
CA SER A 185 -7.01 -5.02 5.87
C SER A 185 -6.65 -5.86 7.09
N LEU A 186 -6.63 -5.27 8.29
CA LEU A 186 -6.39 -5.98 9.54
C LEU A 186 -7.58 -6.88 9.92
N ALA A 187 -8.81 -6.43 9.67
CA ALA A 187 -9.99 -7.27 9.84
C ALA A 187 -9.92 -8.49 8.91
N ASP A 188 -9.67 -8.30 7.63
CA ASP A 188 -9.49 -9.38 6.67
C ASP A 188 -8.39 -10.37 7.07
N TRP A 189 -7.25 -9.87 7.59
CA TRP A 189 -6.15 -10.73 7.99
C TRP A 189 -6.49 -11.58 9.22
N ARG A 190 -7.15 -10.98 10.22
CA ARG A 190 -7.62 -11.71 11.41
C ARG A 190 -8.68 -12.74 11.07
N ILE A 191 -9.64 -12.38 10.19
CA ILE A 191 -10.66 -13.31 9.72
C ILE A 191 -10.04 -14.48 8.98
N SER A 192 -9.10 -14.23 8.08
CA SER A 192 -8.41 -15.28 7.35
C SER A 192 -7.62 -16.22 8.29
N HIS A 193 -6.91 -15.66 9.28
CA HIS A 193 -6.24 -16.46 10.30
C HIS A 193 -7.22 -17.35 11.07
N LEU A 194 -8.39 -16.80 11.42
CA LEU A 194 -9.41 -17.51 12.19
C LEU A 194 -10.00 -18.69 11.42
N VAL A 195 -10.30 -18.51 10.11
CA VAL A 195 -11.07 -19.50 9.33
C VAL A 195 -10.21 -20.50 8.55
N ASP A 196 -9.00 -20.13 8.16
CA ASP A 196 -8.09 -20.94 7.34
C ASP A 196 -6.72 -21.19 8.01
N GLY A 197 -6.44 -20.56 9.15
CA GLY A 197 -5.14 -20.66 9.82
C GLY A 197 -4.03 -19.91 9.08
N GLU A 198 -4.35 -18.93 8.23
CA GLU A 198 -3.34 -18.08 7.60
C GLU A 198 -2.36 -17.53 8.64
N TYR A 199 -1.08 -17.52 8.33
CA TYR A 199 -0.08 -17.01 9.25
C TYR A 199 -0.40 -15.58 9.73
N TYR A 200 -0.40 -15.39 11.04
CA TYR A 200 -0.67 -14.11 11.68
C TYR A 200 0.44 -13.81 12.70
N CYS A 201 0.97 -12.60 12.67
CA CYS A 201 1.95 -12.14 13.64
C CYS A 201 1.37 -10.99 14.48
N PRO A 202 1.13 -11.19 15.79
CA PRO A 202 0.59 -10.14 16.66
C PRO A 202 1.46 -8.87 16.68
N MET A 203 2.80 -9.01 16.76
CA MET A 203 3.71 -7.86 16.75
C MET A 203 3.57 -7.01 15.49
N VAL A 204 3.43 -7.64 14.31
CA VAL A 204 3.25 -6.92 13.05
C VAL A 204 1.87 -6.28 12.98
N ALA A 205 0.84 -6.96 13.49
CA ALA A 205 -0.50 -6.40 13.58
C ALA A 205 -0.56 -5.19 14.53
N ASP A 206 0.11 -5.27 15.67
CA ASP A 206 0.22 -4.16 16.64
C ASP A 206 0.92 -2.94 16.02
N LEU A 207 1.97 -3.15 15.21
CA LEU A 207 2.65 -2.07 14.49
C LEU A 207 1.72 -1.43 13.44
N ALA A 208 0.98 -2.24 12.68
CA ALA A 208 -0.01 -1.72 11.72
C ALA A 208 -1.15 -0.97 12.41
N GLU A 209 -1.62 -1.44 13.58
CA GLU A 209 -2.61 -0.71 14.39
C GLU A 209 -2.06 0.59 14.95
N HIS A 210 -0.78 0.62 15.35
CA HIS A 210 -0.15 1.86 15.82
C HIS A 210 -0.10 2.89 14.69
N ALA A 211 0.30 2.49 13.48
CA ALA A 211 0.27 3.34 12.29
C ALA A 211 -1.14 3.88 12.00
N LEU A 212 -2.16 3.00 12.10
CA LEU A 212 -3.56 3.37 11.94
C LEU A 212 -4.00 4.41 12.98
N LYS A 213 -3.65 4.23 14.25
CA LYS A 213 -3.98 5.16 15.35
C LYS A 213 -3.30 6.51 15.16
N LEU A 214 -2.03 6.53 14.76
CA LEU A 214 -1.31 7.77 14.45
C LEU A 214 -2.00 8.53 13.32
N MET A 215 -2.31 7.86 12.21
CA MET A 215 -2.98 8.50 11.08
C MET A 215 -4.38 8.97 11.44
N ARG A 216 -5.15 8.16 12.20
CA ARG A 216 -6.50 8.54 12.63
C ARG A 216 -6.46 9.81 13.47
N GLY A 217 -5.58 9.91 14.45
CA GLY A 217 -5.42 11.13 15.26
C GLY A 217 -4.98 12.33 14.44
N ALA A 218 -4.08 12.14 13.48
CA ALA A 218 -3.65 13.20 12.57
C ALA A 218 -4.78 13.64 11.61
N ALA A 219 -5.60 12.71 11.12
CA ALA A 219 -6.76 12.99 10.28
C ALA A 219 -7.86 13.75 11.06
N ASP A 220 -8.17 13.34 12.29
CA ASP A 220 -9.12 14.02 13.17
C ASP A 220 -8.67 15.47 13.43
N LYS A 221 -7.38 15.70 13.68
CA LYS A 221 -6.81 17.04 13.83
C LYS A 221 -6.91 17.85 12.54
N TYR A 222 -6.58 17.22 11.39
CA TYR A 222 -6.66 17.87 10.09
C TYR A 222 -8.10 18.25 9.72
N ALA A 223 -9.07 17.35 9.94
CA ALA A 223 -10.49 17.62 9.76
C ALA A 223 -10.98 18.80 10.62
N ALA A 224 -10.52 18.89 11.87
CA ALA A 224 -10.95 19.92 12.81
C ALA A 224 -10.29 21.28 12.59
N THR A 225 -9.07 21.34 12.07
CA THR A 225 -8.24 22.55 12.06
C THR A 225 -7.74 22.97 10.68
N GLY A 226 -7.78 22.09 9.69
CA GLY A 226 -7.12 22.27 8.38
C GLY A 226 -5.59 22.22 8.44
N VAL A 227 -5.00 21.88 9.61
CA VAL A 227 -3.54 21.83 9.81
C VAL A 227 -3.08 20.38 9.87
N ALA A 228 -2.28 19.95 8.88
CA ALA A 228 -1.76 18.60 8.83
C ALA A 228 -0.67 18.37 9.89
N ASP A 229 -0.72 17.21 10.54
CA ASP A 229 0.34 16.71 11.40
C ASP A 229 1.30 15.87 10.56
N HIS A 230 2.20 16.54 9.83
CA HIS A 230 3.10 15.88 8.88
C HIS A 230 4.01 14.86 9.54
N GLU A 231 4.43 15.07 10.80
CA GLU A 231 5.27 14.11 11.52
C GLU A 231 4.49 12.82 11.80
N ALA A 232 3.29 12.92 12.39
CA ALA A 232 2.46 11.75 12.67
C ALA A 232 2.03 11.01 11.40
N MET A 233 1.62 11.75 10.35
CA MET A 233 1.23 11.17 9.06
C MET A 233 2.40 10.44 8.40
N THR A 234 3.61 11.04 8.41
CA THR A 234 4.80 10.41 7.82
C THR A 234 5.22 9.17 8.60
N MET A 235 5.21 9.24 9.94
CA MET A 235 5.52 8.07 10.78
C MET A 235 4.57 6.91 10.51
N ALA A 236 3.26 7.18 10.42
CA ALA A 236 2.27 6.15 10.10
C ALA A 236 2.56 5.45 8.77
N GLN A 237 2.96 6.21 7.73
CA GLN A 237 3.38 5.63 6.45
C GLN A 237 4.63 4.76 6.59
N MET A 238 5.63 5.22 7.35
CA MET A 238 6.87 4.45 7.57
C MET A 238 6.60 3.15 8.33
N GLU A 239 5.82 3.20 9.40
CA GLU A 239 5.47 2.01 10.19
C GLU A 239 4.69 0.99 9.35
N SER A 240 3.70 1.44 8.58
CA SER A 240 2.94 0.56 7.70
C SER A 240 3.84 -0.15 6.68
N GLY A 241 4.76 0.58 6.04
CA GLY A 241 5.70 0.00 5.08
C GLY A 241 6.65 -1.03 5.72
N LEU A 242 7.09 -0.81 6.98
CA LEU A 242 7.90 -1.79 7.71
C LEU A 242 7.15 -3.10 7.96
N THR A 243 5.82 -3.07 8.15
CA THR A 243 5.02 -4.30 8.30
C THR A 243 5.12 -5.20 7.08
N MET A 244 5.26 -4.62 5.88
CA MET A 244 5.43 -5.39 4.64
C MET A 244 6.78 -6.10 4.57
N GLN A 245 7.86 -5.47 5.05
CA GLN A 245 9.15 -6.14 5.18
C GLN A 245 9.10 -7.29 6.20
N LEU A 246 8.51 -7.05 7.38
CA LEU A 246 8.40 -8.05 8.45
C LEU A 246 7.59 -9.28 8.06
N MET A 247 6.67 -9.11 7.10
CA MET A 247 5.82 -10.19 6.58
C MET A 247 6.33 -10.80 5.27
N ASP A 248 7.29 -10.17 4.58
CA ASP A 248 7.68 -10.47 3.20
C ASP A 248 6.50 -10.42 2.21
N ASN A 249 5.47 -9.70 2.57
CA ASN A 249 4.28 -9.49 1.74
C ASN A 249 3.44 -8.32 2.28
N SER A 250 2.41 -7.92 1.52
CA SER A 250 1.55 -6.79 1.88
C SER A 250 0.33 -7.15 2.75
N ARG A 251 0.31 -8.31 3.43
CA ARG A 251 -0.91 -8.80 4.10
C ARG A 251 -1.40 -7.88 5.23
N ALA A 252 -0.48 -7.37 6.04
CA ALA A 252 -0.80 -6.45 7.13
C ALA A 252 -1.26 -5.06 6.65
N ALA A 253 -0.85 -4.67 5.44
CA ALA A 253 -1.09 -3.34 4.89
C ALA A 253 -2.24 -3.29 3.85
N SER A 254 -2.69 -4.43 3.32
CA SER A 254 -3.55 -4.52 2.13
C SER A 254 -4.55 -5.66 2.26
N GLY A 255 -5.84 -5.35 2.19
CA GLY A 255 -6.98 -6.27 2.19
C GLY A 255 -7.83 -6.11 0.92
N ALA A 256 -9.15 -6.29 1.05
CA ALA A 256 -10.10 -6.16 -0.06
C ALA A 256 -10.11 -4.75 -0.67
N GLU A 257 -9.92 -3.72 0.13
CA GLU A 257 -9.88 -2.32 -0.30
C GLU A 257 -8.76 -2.04 -1.31
N HIS A 258 -7.58 -2.61 -1.10
CA HIS A 258 -6.47 -2.48 -2.04
C HIS A 258 -6.69 -3.33 -3.31
N LEU A 259 -7.42 -4.45 -3.20
CA LEU A 259 -7.80 -5.21 -4.41
C LEU A 259 -8.73 -4.37 -5.30
N MET A 260 -9.63 -3.57 -4.71
CA MET A 260 -10.45 -2.61 -5.45
C MET A 260 -9.59 -1.50 -6.09
N ALA A 261 -8.63 -0.95 -5.35
CA ALA A 261 -7.70 0.05 -5.88
C ALA A 261 -6.90 -0.51 -7.07
N HIS A 262 -6.34 -1.71 -6.94
CA HIS A 262 -5.61 -2.36 -8.02
C HIS A 262 -6.50 -2.68 -9.22
N LEU A 263 -7.77 -3.07 -9.00
CA LEU A 263 -8.74 -3.25 -10.09
C LEU A 263 -8.87 -1.98 -10.92
N VAL A 264 -9.07 -0.83 -10.25
CA VAL A 264 -9.15 0.48 -10.90
C VAL A 264 -7.86 0.79 -11.66
N GLU A 265 -6.71 0.65 -11.03
CA GLU A 265 -5.39 0.92 -11.61
C GLU A 265 -5.04 -0.01 -12.80
N MET A 266 -5.67 -1.17 -12.91
CA MET A 266 -5.50 -2.08 -14.04
C MET A 266 -6.37 -1.69 -15.25
N HIS A 267 -7.31 -0.78 -15.10
CA HIS A 267 -8.22 -0.30 -16.15
C HIS A 267 -8.86 -1.44 -16.95
N PRO A 268 -9.63 -2.35 -16.31
CA PRO A 268 -10.41 -3.34 -17.06
C PRO A 268 -11.57 -2.64 -17.82
N PRO A 269 -12.21 -3.29 -18.78
CA PRO A 269 -13.15 -2.64 -19.71
C PRO A 269 -14.23 -1.76 -19.06
N ARG A 270 -14.76 -2.13 -17.89
CA ARG A 270 -15.79 -1.36 -17.18
C ARG A 270 -15.27 -0.17 -16.39
N PHE A 271 -13.97 -0.15 -16.09
CA PHE A 271 -13.30 0.87 -15.29
C PHE A 271 -12.15 1.54 -16.05
N GLU A 272 -12.17 1.48 -17.39
CA GLU A 272 -11.10 2.00 -18.26
C GLU A 272 -10.90 3.52 -18.13
N ASN A 273 -11.98 4.24 -17.80
CA ASN A 273 -11.98 5.70 -17.67
C ASN A 273 -11.84 6.18 -16.21
N ALA A 274 -11.60 5.27 -15.26
CA ALA A 274 -11.41 5.66 -13.88
C ALA A 274 -10.07 6.38 -13.72
N GLU A 275 -10.09 7.51 -13.00
CA GLU A 275 -8.92 8.37 -12.78
C GLU A 275 -8.75 8.65 -11.29
N GLY A 276 -7.76 8.02 -10.67
CA GLY A 276 -7.40 8.25 -9.27
C GLY A 276 -5.93 7.96 -9.03
N ILE A 277 -5.29 8.71 -8.15
CA ILE A 277 -4.00 8.30 -7.59
C ILE A 277 -4.24 7.17 -6.57
N HIS A 278 -3.19 6.41 -6.25
CA HIS A 278 -3.32 5.19 -5.44
C HIS A 278 -4.18 5.35 -4.20
N GLY A 279 -3.87 6.29 -3.31
CA GLY A 279 -4.65 6.49 -2.09
C GLY A 279 -6.10 6.96 -2.33
N GLU A 280 -6.41 7.62 -3.44
CA GLU A 280 -7.80 7.93 -3.81
C GLU A 280 -8.57 6.64 -4.16
N CYS A 281 -7.96 5.75 -4.92
CA CYS A 281 -8.53 4.44 -5.23
C CYS A 281 -8.68 3.58 -3.97
N VAL A 282 -7.68 3.60 -3.08
CA VAL A 282 -7.72 2.91 -1.78
C VAL A 282 -8.82 3.48 -0.88
N GLY A 283 -9.01 4.81 -0.84
CA GLY A 283 -10.09 5.45 -0.09
C GLY A 283 -11.47 4.99 -0.53
N VAL A 284 -11.69 4.91 -1.86
CA VAL A 284 -12.94 4.35 -2.42
C VAL A 284 -13.10 2.90 -1.98
N GLY A 285 -12.05 2.08 -2.12
CA GLY A 285 -12.07 0.68 -1.71
C GLY A 285 -12.37 0.50 -0.22
N THR A 286 -11.73 1.28 0.63
CA THR A 286 -11.92 1.24 2.10
C THR A 286 -13.36 1.57 2.48
N PHE A 287 -13.91 2.63 1.91
CA PHE A 287 -15.28 3.05 2.22
C PHE A 287 -16.31 2.01 1.75
N GLN A 288 -16.14 1.45 0.55
CA GLN A 288 -17.00 0.37 0.07
C GLN A 288 -16.88 -0.90 0.93
N CYS A 289 -15.67 -1.27 1.35
CA CYS A 289 -15.48 -2.41 2.25
C CYS A 289 -16.16 -2.19 3.62
N ILE A 290 -16.02 -1.01 4.23
CA ILE A 290 -16.69 -0.69 5.51
C ILE A 290 -18.22 -0.83 5.37
N ARG A 291 -18.81 -0.26 4.31
CA ARG A 291 -20.24 -0.39 4.03
C ARG A 291 -20.68 -1.86 3.90
N GLU A 292 -19.96 -2.62 3.09
CA GLU A 292 -20.29 -4.03 2.86
C GLU A 292 -20.08 -4.86 4.13
N TYR A 293 -19.03 -4.61 4.92
CA TYR A 293 -18.73 -5.35 6.14
C TYR A 293 -19.81 -5.15 7.21
N HIS A 294 -20.27 -3.92 7.43
CA HIS A 294 -21.40 -3.66 8.33
C HIS A 294 -22.72 -4.29 7.82
N LYS A 295 -22.96 -4.26 6.51
CA LYS A 295 -24.10 -4.94 5.90
C LYS A 295 -24.04 -6.45 6.16
N LEU A 296 -22.90 -7.10 5.90
CA LEU A 296 -22.71 -8.54 6.15
C LEU A 296 -22.83 -8.89 7.64
N ALA A 297 -22.30 -8.05 8.55
CA ALA A 297 -22.44 -8.24 9.99
C ALA A 297 -23.89 -8.26 10.47
N SER A 298 -24.81 -7.63 9.74
CA SER A 298 -26.25 -7.63 10.04
C SER A 298 -27.00 -8.87 9.53
N MET A 299 -26.34 -9.75 8.78
CA MET A 299 -26.93 -10.90 8.11
C MET A 299 -26.41 -12.22 8.70
N LYS A 300 -27.05 -13.33 8.37
CA LYS A 300 -26.62 -14.67 8.77
C LYS A 300 -26.07 -15.42 7.56
N PRO A 301 -24.81 -15.89 7.61
CA PRO A 301 -24.24 -16.65 6.52
C PRO A 301 -24.70 -18.10 6.54
N LYS A 302 -24.76 -18.67 5.35
CA LYS A 302 -24.94 -20.10 5.12
C LYS A 302 -23.88 -20.55 4.13
N ALA A 303 -23.14 -21.59 4.48
CA ALA A 303 -22.10 -22.13 3.63
C ALA A 303 -22.66 -22.70 2.34
N LYS A 304 -22.02 -22.40 1.21
CA LYS A 304 -22.27 -23.06 -0.08
C LYS A 304 -20.98 -23.65 -0.66
N PRO A 305 -21.08 -24.63 -1.56
CA PRO A 305 -19.92 -25.22 -2.20
C PRO A 305 -19.09 -24.19 -2.97
N PHE A 306 -17.77 -24.35 -2.92
CA PHE A 306 -16.87 -23.58 -3.75
C PHE A 306 -17.05 -23.90 -5.23
N THR A 307 -17.05 -22.87 -6.05
CA THR A 307 -17.04 -22.98 -7.52
C THR A 307 -15.90 -22.13 -8.09
N PRO A 308 -14.97 -22.71 -8.86
CA PRO A 308 -13.91 -21.96 -9.52
C PRO A 308 -14.44 -20.87 -10.44
N LEU A 309 -13.64 -19.83 -10.67
CA LEU A 309 -13.93 -18.83 -11.70
C LEU A 309 -13.88 -19.48 -13.07
N THR A 310 -14.85 -19.16 -13.91
CA THR A 310 -14.85 -19.62 -15.31
C THR A 310 -14.06 -18.66 -16.20
N GLU A 311 -13.40 -19.19 -17.23
CA GLU A 311 -12.70 -18.37 -18.22
C GLU A 311 -13.63 -17.34 -18.87
N ALA A 312 -14.88 -17.73 -19.18
CA ALA A 312 -15.87 -16.84 -19.76
C ALA A 312 -16.18 -15.63 -18.85
N TRP A 313 -16.36 -15.87 -17.54
CA TRP A 313 -16.57 -14.80 -16.56
C TRP A 313 -15.35 -13.88 -16.45
N VAL A 314 -14.15 -14.46 -16.39
CA VAL A 314 -12.91 -13.67 -16.27
C VAL A 314 -12.70 -12.84 -17.53
N LEU A 315 -12.94 -13.41 -18.72
CA LEU A 315 -12.82 -12.68 -19.99
C LEU A 315 -13.83 -11.51 -20.08
N GLU A 316 -15.07 -11.74 -19.65
CA GLU A 316 -16.12 -10.70 -19.62
C GLU A 316 -15.73 -9.53 -18.71
N LYS A 317 -15.22 -9.82 -17.48
CA LYS A 317 -14.95 -8.80 -16.46
C LYS A 317 -13.61 -8.08 -16.66
N PHE A 318 -12.59 -8.79 -17.11
CA PHE A 318 -11.21 -8.28 -17.19
C PHE A 318 -10.71 -8.01 -18.61
N GLY A 319 -11.41 -8.51 -19.63
CA GLY A 319 -10.99 -8.42 -21.02
C GLY A 319 -9.79 -9.29 -21.36
N GLU A 320 -9.48 -9.42 -22.67
CA GLU A 320 -8.42 -10.30 -23.18
C GLU A 320 -7.03 -10.00 -22.61
N ARG A 321 -6.73 -8.73 -22.34
CA ARG A 321 -5.43 -8.27 -21.82
C ARG A 321 -5.12 -8.81 -20.42
N LEU A 322 -6.11 -8.81 -19.52
CA LEU A 322 -5.92 -9.14 -18.10
C LEU A 322 -6.32 -10.59 -17.78
N ALA A 323 -7.25 -11.18 -18.54
CA ALA A 323 -7.81 -12.50 -18.26
C ALA A 323 -6.77 -13.61 -18.03
N PRO A 324 -5.70 -13.74 -18.83
CA PRO A 324 -4.72 -14.81 -18.60
C PRO A 324 -4.02 -14.70 -17.23
N GLY A 325 -3.70 -13.45 -16.79
CA GLY A 325 -3.08 -13.20 -15.49
C GLY A 325 -4.03 -13.52 -14.33
N ILE A 326 -5.31 -13.11 -14.45
CA ILE A 326 -6.33 -13.38 -13.44
C ILE A 326 -6.64 -14.88 -13.33
N MET A 327 -6.73 -15.61 -14.45
CA MET A 327 -6.91 -17.07 -14.45
C MET A 327 -5.76 -17.78 -13.74
N LYS A 328 -4.52 -17.39 -14.05
CA LYS A 328 -3.32 -17.97 -13.42
C LYS A 328 -3.29 -17.67 -11.90
N GLU A 329 -3.65 -16.46 -11.49
CA GLU A 329 -3.70 -16.08 -10.06
C GLU A 329 -4.71 -16.93 -9.28
N ASN A 330 -5.81 -17.34 -9.90
CA ASN A 330 -6.89 -18.11 -9.27
C ASN A 330 -6.85 -19.62 -9.60
N GLU A 331 -5.78 -20.14 -10.21
CA GLU A 331 -5.65 -21.55 -10.54
C GLU A 331 -5.76 -22.46 -9.30
N ASN A 332 -5.16 -22.05 -8.19
CA ASN A 332 -5.23 -22.70 -6.89
C ASN A 332 -5.99 -21.83 -5.90
N ASP A 333 -7.27 -21.54 -6.17
CA ASP A 333 -8.08 -20.62 -5.38
C ASP A 333 -8.14 -21.04 -3.91
N VAL A 334 -7.75 -20.13 -3.02
CA VAL A 334 -7.72 -20.32 -1.56
C VAL A 334 -9.07 -20.76 -1.01
N LEU A 335 -10.19 -20.38 -1.62
CA LEU A 335 -11.52 -20.85 -1.21
C LEU A 335 -11.74 -22.36 -1.36
N GLY A 336 -10.92 -23.04 -2.14
CA GLY A 336 -10.94 -24.49 -2.28
C GLY A 336 -10.05 -25.23 -1.29
N THR A 337 -9.29 -24.52 -0.43
CA THR A 337 -8.32 -25.14 0.49
C THR A 337 -8.89 -25.48 1.86
N PHE A 338 -10.04 -24.90 2.23
CA PHE A 338 -10.69 -25.12 3.52
C PHE A 338 -12.22 -25.25 3.38
N PRO A 339 -12.91 -25.87 4.35
CA PRO A 339 -14.37 -25.96 4.35
C PRO A 339 -15.01 -24.59 4.54
N SER A 340 -15.90 -24.17 3.65
CA SER A 340 -16.67 -22.92 3.81
C SER A 340 -17.49 -22.87 5.10
N GLN A 341 -17.80 -24.02 5.69
CA GLN A 341 -18.46 -24.12 6.99
C GLN A 341 -17.65 -23.46 8.12
N ASN A 342 -16.32 -23.44 8.04
CA ASN A 342 -15.47 -22.75 9.03
C ASN A 342 -15.85 -21.28 9.18
N ILE A 343 -16.24 -20.61 8.09
CA ILE A 343 -16.65 -19.20 8.13
C ILE A 343 -17.96 -19.06 8.94
N VAL A 344 -18.91 -19.97 8.73
CA VAL A 344 -20.19 -19.97 9.45
C VAL A 344 -19.99 -20.29 10.93
N ASP A 345 -19.14 -21.27 11.24
CA ASP A 345 -18.86 -21.70 12.61
C ASP A 345 -18.19 -20.60 13.44
N HIS A 346 -17.43 -19.70 12.80
CA HIS A 346 -16.77 -18.55 13.44
C HIS A 346 -17.51 -17.22 13.22
N TRP A 347 -18.76 -17.24 12.73
CA TRP A 347 -19.43 -16.00 12.33
C TRP A 347 -19.63 -15.00 13.46
N ASP A 348 -19.89 -15.45 14.67
CA ASP A 348 -20.06 -14.55 15.83
C ASP A 348 -18.76 -13.79 16.14
N GLU A 349 -17.59 -14.45 16.01
CA GLU A 349 -16.27 -13.82 16.18
C GLU A 349 -15.97 -12.86 15.02
N ILE A 350 -16.28 -13.27 13.79
CA ILE A 350 -16.16 -12.41 12.60
C ILE A 350 -17.05 -11.16 12.78
N LYS A 351 -18.32 -11.36 13.13
CA LYS A 351 -19.25 -10.25 13.38
C LYS A 351 -18.72 -9.27 14.42
N ALA A 352 -18.14 -9.75 15.52
CA ALA A 352 -17.55 -8.90 16.54
C ALA A 352 -16.38 -8.05 16.00
N MET A 353 -15.56 -8.61 15.09
CA MET A 353 -14.49 -7.87 14.43
C MET A 353 -15.05 -6.79 13.48
N LEU A 354 -16.14 -7.09 12.77
CA LEU A 354 -16.78 -6.15 11.85
C LEU A 354 -17.51 -5.02 12.59
N ASP A 355 -18.19 -5.34 13.71
CA ASP A 355 -18.88 -4.36 14.56
C ASP A 355 -17.89 -3.39 15.24
N ALA A 356 -16.62 -3.78 15.38
CA ALA A 356 -15.55 -2.92 15.91
C ALA A 356 -14.97 -1.94 14.90
N LEU A 357 -15.33 -2.04 13.62
CA LEU A 357 -14.94 -1.07 12.59
C LEU A 357 -15.65 0.28 12.84
N PRO A 358 -15.05 1.41 12.41
CA PRO A 358 -15.75 2.69 12.45
C PRO A 358 -17.06 2.61 11.65
N SER A 359 -18.09 3.35 12.10
CA SER A 359 -19.35 3.38 11.36
C SER A 359 -19.21 4.05 9.99
N VAL A 360 -20.15 3.75 9.10
CA VAL A 360 -20.18 4.35 7.77
C VAL A 360 -20.29 5.87 7.87
N GLU A 361 -21.13 6.37 8.77
CA GLU A 361 -21.36 7.80 9.00
C GLU A 361 -20.11 8.50 9.57
N GLU A 362 -19.37 7.80 10.45
CA GLU A 362 -18.12 8.32 11.01
C GLU A 362 -17.05 8.45 9.92
N MET A 363 -16.91 7.45 9.06
CA MET A 363 -15.92 7.48 7.98
C MET A 363 -16.32 8.45 6.87
N ASP A 364 -17.60 8.53 6.53
CA ASP A 364 -18.12 9.51 5.56
C ASP A 364 -17.76 10.93 5.99
N LYS A 365 -18.07 11.26 7.27
CA LYS A 365 -17.75 12.56 7.82
C LYS A 365 -16.24 12.84 7.84
N LEU A 366 -15.43 11.91 8.32
CA LEU A 366 -13.98 12.09 8.41
C LEU A 366 -13.36 12.31 7.02
N TYR A 367 -13.72 11.48 6.06
CA TYR A 367 -13.21 11.59 4.69
C TYR A 367 -13.63 12.90 4.01
N ALA A 368 -14.89 13.31 4.19
CA ALA A 368 -15.40 14.57 3.65
C ALA A 368 -14.65 15.77 4.28
N ASP A 369 -14.50 15.80 5.60
CA ASP A 369 -13.82 16.88 6.33
C ASP A 369 -12.32 16.95 5.98
N CYS A 370 -11.67 15.83 5.67
CA CYS A 370 -10.28 15.79 5.20
C CYS A 370 -10.13 16.08 3.70
N GLY A 371 -11.21 16.27 2.94
CA GLY A 371 -11.16 16.46 1.49
C GLY A 371 -10.68 15.21 0.73
N CYS A 372 -10.89 14.02 1.30
CA CYS A 372 -10.55 12.76 0.68
C CYS A 372 -11.47 12.46 -0.51
N LYS A 373 -10.94 11.73 -1.49
CA LYS A 373 -11.76 11.04 -2.49
C LYS A 373 -12.01 9.62 -2.01
N TYR A 374 -13.28 9.25 -1.80
CA TYR A 374 -13.69 7.99 -1.19
C TYR A 374 -15.00 7.42 -1.76
N LEU A 375 -15.66 8.17 -2.68
CA LEU A 375 -16.83 7.69 -3.40
C LEU A 375 -16.43 7.31 -4.83
N PRO A 376 -17.07 6.31 -5.47
CA PRO A 376 -16.76 5.90 -6.83
C PRO A 376 -16.73 7.06 -7.85
N GLU A 377 -17.71 7.97 -7.76
CA GLU A 377 -17.80 9.15 -8.62
C GLU A 377 -16.63 10.13 -8.47
N HIS A 378 -15.94 10.13 -7.33
CA HIS A 378 -14.76 10.97 -7.13
C HIS A 378 -13.57 10.56 -7.99
N ILE A 379 -13.58 9.33 -8.50
CA ILE A 379 -12.56 8.78 -9.39
C ILE A 379 -13.12 8.38 -10.75
N GLY A 380 -14.30 8.94 -11.12
CA GLY A 380 -14.91 8.75 -12.44
C GLY A 380 -15.64 7.42 -12.64
N ILE A 381 -16.00 6.71 -11.56
CA ILE A 381 -16.75 5.45 -11.62
C ILE A 381 -18.23 5.73 -11.32
N ASP A 382 -19.13 5.18 -12.14
CA ASP A 382 -20.56 5.23 -11.85
C ASP A 382 -20.87 4.55 -10.51
N PRO A 383 -21.54 5.23 -9.56
CA PRO A 383 -21.91 4.64 -8.27
C PRO A 383 -22.70 3.32 -8.37
N ALA A 384 -23.45 3.13 -9.45
CA ALA A 384 -24.20 1.89 -9.71
C ALA A 384 -23.27 0.67 -9.91
N LEU A 385 -21.99 0.88 -10.21
CA LEU A 385 -21.00 -0.17 -10.38
C LEU A 385 -20.25 -0.52 -9.09
N ALA A 386 -20.54 0.13 -7.96
CA ALA A 386 -19.81 -0.05 -6.71
C ALA A 386 -19.83 -1.50 -6.20
N ASP A 387 -20.99 -2.15 -6.21
CA ASP A 387 -21.14 -3.54 -5.78
C ASP A 387 -20.43 -4.50 -6.76
N GLU A 388 -20.52 -4.24 -8.07
CA GLU A 388 -19.81 -5.02 -9.08
C GLU A 388 -18.29 -4.86 -8.94
N MET A 389 -17.80 -3.64 -8.69
CA MET A 389 -16.39 -3.37 -8.44
C MET A 389 -15.87 -4.16 -7.24
N LEU A 390 -16.63 -4.19 -6.15
CA LEU A 390 -16.33 -4.98 -4.96
C LEU A 390 -16.17 -6.46 -5.31
N ASP A 391 -17.18 -7.06 -5.96
CA ASP A 391 -17.20 -8.50 -6.27
C ASP A 391 -16.10 -8.92 -7.27
N ILE A 392 -15.84 -8.10 -8.31
CA ILE A 392 -14.78 -8.35 -9.30
C ILE A 392 -13.40 -8.25 -8.64
N SER A 393 -13.20 -7.29 -7.74
CA SER A 393 -11.90 -7.07 -7.08
C SER A 393 -11.39 -8.29 -6.34
N ALA A 394 -12.28 -9.14 -5.83
CA ALA A 394 -11.93 -10.38 -5.14
C ALA A 394 -11.12 -11.37 -6.00
N ALA A 395 -11.17 -11.25 -7.33
CA ALA A 395 -10.42 -12.10 -8.24
C ALA A 395 -9.00 -11.59 -8.56
N ILE A 396 -8.66 -10.35 -8.18
CA ILE A 396 -7.38 -9.70 -8.51
C ILE A 396 -6.18 -10.45 -7.91
N ARG A 397 -6.34 -10.99 -6.71
CA ARG A 397 -5.33 -11.80 -6.04
C ARG A 397 -5.95 -12.99 -5.34
N ASN A 398 -5.21 -14.08 -5.28
CA ASN A 398 -5.58 -15.26 -4.49
C ASN A 398 -5.32 -15.01 -2.99
N ARG A 399 -6.07 -14.06 -2.44
CA ARG A 399 -5.98 -13.63 -1.04
C ARG A 399 -7.34 -13.78 -0.37
N LEU A 400 -7.36 -14.43 0.78
CA LEU A 400 -8.59 -14.61 1.53
C LEU A 400 -9.00 -13.31 2.22
N THR A 401 -10.05 -12.68 1.71
CA THR A 401 -10.69 -11.49 2.27
C THR A 401 -12.16 -11.78 2.48
N LEU A 402 -12.85 -11.01 3.31
CA LEU A 402 -14.28 -11.22 3.54
C LEU A 402 -15.08 -11.05 2.23
N VAL A 403 -14.68 -10.11 1.36
CA VAL A 403 -15.28 -9.95 0.03
C VAL A 403 -15.12 -11.23 -0.81
N ARG A 404 -13.95 -11.87 -0.78
CA ARG A 404 -13.74 -13.14 -1.50
C ARG A 404 -14.57 -14.28 -0.91
N MET A 405 -14.73 -14.32 0.44
CA MET A 405 -15.53 -15.33 1.13
C MET A 405 -17.01 -15.31 0.73
N LYS A 406 -17.56 -14.17 0.27
CA LYS A 406 -18.93 -14.08 -0.27
C LYS A 406 -19.17 -15.11 -1.39
N ARG A 407 -18.16 -15.53 -2.12
CA ARG A 407 -18.29 -16.53 -3.20
C ARG A 407 -18.68 -17.94 -2.69
N VAL A 408 -18.48 -18.21 -1.41
CA VAL A 408 -18.81 -19.50 -0.75
C VAL A 408 -19.85 -19.34 0.37
N LEU A 409 -20.57 -18.22 0.38
CA LEU A 409 -21.61 -17.92 1.36
C LEU A 409 -22.87 -17.41 0.65
N ASP A 410 -24.02 -17.83 1.16
CA ASP A 410 -25.30 -17.16 0.97
C ASP A 410 -25.67 -16.44 2.28
N PHE A 411 -26.41 -15.34 2.19
CA PHE A 411 -26.77 -14.52 3.35
C PHE A 411 -28.29 -14.37 3.43
N GLU A 412 -28.83 -14.57 4.66
CA GLU A 412 -30.25 -14.44 4.99
C GLU A 412 -30.51 -13.25 5.92
#